data_09a3f9215e5e10bc94dc9edae0933ace
#
_entry.id   09a3f9215e5e10bc94dc9edae0933ace
#
_cell.length_a   1.000
_cell.length_b   1.000
_cell.length_c   1.000
_cell.angle_alpha   90.00
_cell.angle_beta   90.00
_cell.angle_gamma   90.00
#
_symmetry.space_group_name_H-M   'P 1'
#
loop_
_entity.id
_entity.type
_entity.pdbx_description
1 polymer ?
#
loop_
_entity_poly.entity_id
_entity_poly.type
_entity_poly.pdbx_seq_one_letter_code
_entity_poly.pdbx_strand_id
1 'polypeptide(L)'
;MLSQSTSLYKKLQKRYSRRINLDLNRINKVLAKLNYPHLVLSNPINILGSDGKMSVLTSIKCLLEADKKKVTAFTSPHLYDVRHRFWLKDKYVSLSKIKSLIKIIEKTK
;
A
#
# COMPACT_ATOMS: atom_id res chain seq x y z
N MET A 1 -2.91 -7.50 -24.19
CA MET A 1 -2.85 -6.08 -23.79
C MET A 1 -2.73 -5.98 -22.27
N LEU A 2 -1.77 -5.22 -21.77
CA LEU A 2 -1.61 -5.03 -20.32
C LEU A 2 -2.70 -4.10 -19.80
N SER A 3 -3.26 -4.40 -18.62
CA SER A 3 -4.17 -3.47 -17.95
C SER A 3 -3.46 -2.16 -17.61
N GLN A 4 -4.20 -1.08 -17.42
CA GLN A 4 -3.63 0.22 -17.02
C GLN A 4 -2.88 0.16 -15.68
N SER A 5 -3.37 -0.63 -14.74
CA SER A 5 -2.72 -0.83 -13.45
C SER A 5 -1.39 -1.57 -13.58
N THR A 6 -1.32 -2.61 -14.43
CA THR A 6 -0.08 -3.32 -14.73
C THR A 6 0.93 -2.41 -15.42
N SER A 7 0.48 -1.59 -16.37
CA SER A 7 1.32 -0.61 -17.05
C SER A 7 1.89 0.43 -16.07
N LEU A 8 1.06 0.94 -15.18
CA LEU A 8 1.48 1.88 -14.13
C LEU A 8 2.54 1.27 -13.22
N TYR A 9 2.31 0.04 -12.76
CA TYR A 9 3.25 -0.66 -11.89
C TYR A 9 4.61 -0.87 -12.56
N LYS A 10 4.62 -1.29 -13.83
CA LYS A 10 5.86 -1.44 -14.61
C LYS A 10 6.61 -0.13 -14.78
N LYS A 11 5.89 0.97 -15.02
CA LYS A 11 6.51 2.31 -15.11
C LYS A 11 7.18 2.69 -13.79
N LEU A 12 6.53 2.45 -12.65
CA LEU A 12 7.10 2.72 -11.33
C LEU A 12 8.36 1.87 -11.08
N GLN A 13 8.32 0.58 -11.42
CA GLN A 13 9.49 -0.29 -11.27
C GLN A 13 10.69 0.16 -12.11
N LYS A 14 10.45 0.65 -13.32
CA LYS A 14 11.52 1.19 -14.18
C LYS A 14 12.11 2.49 -13.64
N ARG A 15 11.25 3.34 -13.07
CA ARG A 15 11.64 4.67 -12.58
C ARG A 15 12.47 4.63 -11.30
N TYR A 16 12.21 3.67 -10.45
CA TYR A 16 12.89 3.54 -9.15
C TYR A 16 13.89 2.39 -9.18
N SER A 17 15.04 2.61 -8.53
CA SER A 17 16.10 1.61 -8.45
C SER A 17 15.57 0.28 -7.91
N ARG A 18 15.95 -0.81 -8.57
CA ARG A 18 15.64 -2.17 -8.11
C ARG A 18 16.56 -2.61 -6.95
N ARG A 19 17.58 -1.84 -6.61
CA ARG A 19 18.45 -2.18 -5.49
C ARG A 19 17.67 -2.04 -4.18
N ILE A 20 17.69 -3.11 -3.39
CA ILE A 20 17.16 -3.08 -2.04
C ILE A 20 18.08 -2.20 -1.21
N ASN A 21 17.51 -1.16 -0.62
CA ASN A 21 18.19 -0.29 0.32
C ASN A 21 17.42 -0.34 1.64
N LEU A 22 18.06 -0.93 2.65
CA LEU A 22 17.46 -1.09 3.99
C LEU A 22 17.58 0.16 4.85
N ASP A 23 18.17 1.24 4.33
CA ASP A 23 18.26 2.52 5.06
C ASP A 23 16.90 3.20 5.14
N LEU A 24 16.48 3.50 6.35
CA LEU A 24 15.21 4.17 6.64
C LEU A 24 15.24 5.69 6.39
N ASN A 25 16.40 6.27 6.15
CA ASN A 25 16.53 7.72 5.98
C ASN A 25 15.74 8.24 4.79
N ARG A 26 15.67 7.47 3.71
CA ARG A 26 14.94 7.88 2.49
C ARG A 26 13.45 7.99 2.76
N ILE A 27 12.85 6.96 3.37
CA ILE A 27 11.41 6.99 3.68
C ILE A 27 11.10 8.04 4.76
N ASN A 28 11.95 8.20 5.75
CA ASN A 28 11.77 9.20 6.79
C ASN A 28 11.77 10.63 6.24
N LYS A 29 12.61 10.93 5.26
CA LYS A 29 12.62 12.23 4.57
C LYS A 29 11.30 12.50 3.84
N VAL A 30 10.78 11.50 3.13
CA VAL A 30 9.49 11.63 2.42
C VAL A 30 8.35 11.79 3.42
N LEU A 31 8.32 10.99 4.47
CA LEU A 31 7.30 11.08 5.52
C LEU A 31 7.29 12.45 6.21
N ALA A 32 8.46 13.01 6.48
CA ALA A 32 8.58 14.36 7.05
C ALA A 32 7.97 15.42 6.12
N LYS A 33 8.25 15.34 4.82
CA LYS A 33 7.69 16.26 3.83
C LYS A 33 6.17 16.10 3.65
N LEU A 34 5.62 14.94 3.98
CA LEU A 34 4.18 14.67 3.96
C LEU A 34 3.52 14.93 5.32
N ASN A 35 4.22 15.57 6.25
CA ASN A 35 3.73 15.87 7.60
C ASN A 35 3.39 14.62 8.43
N TYR A 36 4.24 13.59 8.34
CA TYR A 36 4.17 12.37 9.14
C TYR A 36 2.81 11.66 9.11
N PRO A 37 2.25 11.32 7.93
CA PRO A 37 0.90 10.74 7.84
C PRO A 37 0.77 9.40 8.56
N HIS A 38 1.86 8.66 8.76
CA HIS A 38 1.85 7.38 9.47
C HIS A 38 1.57 7.49 10.97
N LEU A 39 1.78 8.68 11.56
CA LEU A 39 1.54 8.88 12.99
C LEU A 39 0.06 9.00 13.34
N VAL A 40 -0.82 9.21 12.36
CA VAL A 40 -2.27 9.25 12.58
C VAL A 40 -2.92 7.86 12.51
N LEU A 41 -2.16 6.82 12.19
CA LEU A 41 -2.68 5.45 12.18
C LEU A 41 -3.01 5.02 13.60
N SER A 42 -4.25 4.56 13.79
CA SER A 42 -4.71 4.01 15.05
C SER A 42 -4.74 2.48 14.99
N ASN A 43 -4.24 1.85 16.04
CA ASN A 43 -4.28 0.40 16.21
C ASN A 43 -3.73 -0.40 15.00
N PRO A 44 -2.51 -0.12 14.51
CA PRO A 44 -1.95 -0.88 13.40
C PRO A 44 -1.68 -2.32 13.80
N ILE A 45 -2.03 -3.26 12.92
CA ILE A 45 -1.76 -4.69 13.09
C ILE A 45 -0.75 -5.10 12.02
N ASN A 46 0.43 -5.55 12.43
CA ASN A 46 1.46 -6.05 11.52
C ASN A 46 1.38 -7.57 11.44
N ILE A 47 1.33 -8.09 10.22
CA ILE A 47 1.30 -9.52 9.94
C ILE A 47 2.57 -9.90 9.22
N LEU A 48 3.41 -10.69 9.88
CA LEU A 48 4.71 -11.12 9.40
C LEU A 48 4.76 -12.65 9.28
N GLY A 49 5.57 -13.14 8.40
CA GLY A 49 5.77 -14.57 8.21
C GLY A 49 6.12 -14.93 6.78
N SER A 50 6.51 -16.19 6.54
CA SER A 50 6.82 -16.70 5.20
C SER A 50 5.56 -17.17 4.46
N ASP A 51 4.62 -17.81 5.15
CA ASP A 51 3.42 -18.40 4.56
C ASP A 51 2.15 -17.97 5.32
N GLY A 52 1.03 -17.94 4.60
CA GLY A 52 -0.29 -17.73 5.20
C GLY A 52 -0.61 -16.31 5.64
N LYS A 53 0.24 -15.33 5.36
CA LYS A 53 0.02 -13.93 5.75
C LYS A 53 -1.29 -13.36 5.17
N MET A 54 -1.56 -13.62 3.90
CA MET A 54 -2.76 -13.13 3.23
C MET A 54 -4.03 -13.76 3.83
N SER A 55 -4.00 -15.04 4.16
CA SER A 55 -5.13 -15.73 4.79
C SER A 55 -5.43 -15.16 6.17
N VAL A 56 -4.41 -14.92 6.97
CA VAL A 56 -4.54 -14.30 8.30
C VAL A 56 -5.08 -12.89 8.18
N LEU A 57 -4.52 -12.07 7.29
CA LEU A 57 -4.97 -10.70 7.06
C LEU A 57 -6.42 -10.66 6.63
N THR A 58 -6.81 -11.49 5.67
CA THR A 58 -8.18 -11.56 5.16
C THR A 58 -9.15 -11.98 6.27
N SER A 59 -8.76 -12.95 7.10
CA SER A 59 -9.58 -13.39 8.24
C SER A 59 -9.79 -12.26 9.26
N ILE A 60 -8.72 -11.57 9.65
CA ILE A 60 -8.81 -10.44 10.59
C ILE A 60 -9.68 -9.33 10.00
N LYS A 61 -9.46 -8.99 8.73
CA LYS A 61 -10.24 -7.98 8.03
C LYS A 61 -11.74 -8.33 8.04
N CYS A 62 -12.09 -9.56 7.67
CA CYS A 62 -13.48 -10.00 7.64
C CYS A 62 -14.12 -9.99 9.02
N LEU A 63 -13.40 -10.41 10.06
CA LEU A 63 -13.92 -10.38 11.43
C LEU A 63 -14.17 -8.95 11.92
N LEU A 64 -13.25 -8.03 11.66
CA LEU A 64 -13.40 -6.64 12.03
C LEU A 64 -14.53 -5.95 11.27
N GLU A 65 -14.69 -6.24 9.98
CA GLU A 65 -15.77 -5.71 9.17
C GLU A 65 -17.13 -6.28 9.60
N ALA A 66 -17.18 -7.56 9.99
CA ALA A 66 -18.39 -8.17 10.56
C ALA A 66 -18.78 -7.50 11.89
N ASP A 67 -17.83 -7.01 12.65
CA ASP A 67 -18.03 -6.19 13.86
C ASP A 67 -18.26 -4.69 13.52
N LYS A 68 -18.62 -4.39 12.27
CA LYS A 68 -18.93 -3.05 11.77
C LYS A 68 -17.79 -2.04 11.90
N LYS A 69 -16.55 -2.50 11.97
CA LYS A 69 -15.36 -1.65 11.96
C LYS A 69 -14.90 -1.37 10.52
N LYS A 70 -14.45 -0.16 10.27
CA LYS A 70 -13.83 0.19 9.00
C LYS A 70 -12.36 -0.17 9.03
N VAL A 71 -11.91 -0.96 8.06
CA VAL A 71 -10.55 -1.49 8.00
C VAL A 71 -9.85 -0.97 6.76
N THR A 72 -8.64 -0.47 6.93
CA THR A 72 -7.72 -0.20 5.83
C THR A 72 -6.59 -1.22 5.90
N ALA A 73 -6.28 -1.87 4.79
CA ALA A 73 -5.27 -2.90 4.74
C ALA A 73 -4.30 -2.68 3.57
N PHE A 74 -3.04 -2.97 3.82
CA PHE A 74 -2.00 -3.03 2.80
C PHE A 74 -1.42 -4.44 2.74
N THR A 75 -1.33 -4.99 1.54
CA THR A 75 -0.80 -6.33 1.30
C THR A 75 0.26 -6.34 0.20
N SER A 76 1.20 -7.26 0.29
CA SER A 76 2.18 -7.48 -0.77
C SER A 76 2.65 -8.93 -0.78
N PRO A 77 2.99 -9.47 -1.95
CA PRO A 77 2.79 -8.91 -3.29
C PRO A 77 1.34 -9.01 -3.75
N HIS A 78 1.00 -8.32 -4.85
CA HIS A 78 -0.27 -8.53 -5.55
C HIS A 78 -0.12 -9.67 -6.58
N LEU A 79 -1.23 -10.37 -6.90
CA LEU A 79 -1.22 -11.41 -7.92
C LEU A 79 -1.48 -10.85 -9.32
N TYR A 80 -2.56 -10.09 -9.48
CA TYR A 80 -3.00 -9.62 -10.80
C TYR A 80 -2.99 -8.11 -10.96
N ASP A 81 -3.31 -7.36 -9.90
CA ASP A 81 -3.54 -5.93 -9.99
C ASP A 81 -2.95 -5.22 -8.77
N VAL A 82 -2.17 -4.17 -9.02
CA VAL A 82 -1.53 -3.39 -7.96
C VAL A 82 -2.54 -2.78 -6.99
N ARG A 83 -3.77 -2.50 -7.45
CA ARG A 83 -4.84 -1.98 -6.58
C ARG A 83 -5.22 -2.94 -5.47
N HIS A 84 -5.03 -4.25 -5.66
CA HIS A 84 -5.31 -5.27 -4.66
C HIS A 84 -4.38 -5.21 -3.45
N ARG A 85 -3.31 -4.42 -3.50
CA ARG A 85 -2.46 -4.14 -2.33
C ARG A 85 -3.13 -3.20 -1.33
N PHE A 86 -4.15 -2.44 -1.75
CA PHE A 86 -4.71 -1.35 -0.96
C PHE A 86 -6.23 -1.50 -0.81
N TRP A 87 -6.64 -1.98 0.36
CA TRP A 87 -8.05 -2.00 0.76
C TRP A 87 -8.34 -0.75 1.60
N LEU A 88 -9.30 0.06 1.16
CA LEU A 88 -9.66 1.33 1.80
C LEU A 88 -11.07 1.26 2.36
N LYS A 89 -11.20 0.85 3.62
CA LYS A 89 -12.45 0.83 4.39
C LYS A 89 -13.54 -0.10 3.87
N ASP A 90 -13.84 -0.11 2.58
CA ASP A 90 -14.95 -0.90 1.99
C ASP A 90 -14.67 -1.35 0.57
N LYS A 91 -13.57 -0.93 -0.03
CA LYS A 91 -13.23 -1.23 -1.43
C LYS A 91 -11.74 -1.13 -1.70
N TYR A 92 -11.32 -1.72 -2.78
CA TYR A 92 -9.97 -1.50 -3.29
C TYR A 92 -9.79 -0.09 -3.81
N VAL A 93 -8.59 0.42 -3.68
CA VAL A 93 -8.24 1.76 -4.19
C VAL A 93 -8.46 1.86 -5.70
N SER A 94 -8.95 3.00 -6.17
CA SER A 94 -9.09 3.26 -7.60
C SER A 94 -7.74 3.62 -8.23
N LEU A 95 -7.61 3.37 -9.53
CA LEU A 95 -6.40 3.72 -10.27
C LEU A 95 -6.15 5.23 -10.29
N SER A 96 -7.20 6.04 -10.39
CA SER A 96 -7.10 7.50 -10.34
C SER A 96 -6.58 7.97 -8.98
N LYS A 97 -6.99 7.34 -7.89
CA LYS A 97 -6.50 7.66 -6.55
C LYS A 97 -5.01 7.33 -6.41
N ILE A 98 -4.57 6.18 -6.90
CA ILE A 98 -3.15 5.81 -6.92
C ILE A 98 -2.34 6.85 -7.69
N LYS A 99 -2.79 7.24 -8.88
CA LYS A 99 -2.11 8.24 -9.71
C LYS A 99 -1.99 9.59 -9.00
N SER A 100 -3.04 10.03 -8.33
CA SER A 100 -3.02 11.30 -7.59
C SER A 100 -2.05 11.26 -6.40
N LEU A 101 -2.01 10.15 -5.67
CA LEU A 101 -1.08 9.96 -4.55
C LEU A 101 0.38 9.91 -5.02
N ILE A 102 0.65 9.26 -6.15
CA ILE A 102 2.00 9.24 -6.74
C ILE A 102 2.46 10.67 -7.06
N LYS A 103 1.59 11.50 -7.64
CA LYS A 103 1.93 12.90 -7.92
C LYS A 103 2.27 13.68 -6.65
N ILE A 104 1.54 13.45 -5.57
CA ILE A 104 1.82 14.09 -4.27
C ILE A 104 3.20 13.67 -3.76
N ILE A 105 3.50 12.37 -3.79
CA ILE A 105 4.79 11.84 -3.34
C ILE A 105 5.94 12.37 -4.21
N GLU A 106 5.76 12.44 -5.52
CA GLU A 106 6.78 12.94 -6.44
C GLU A 106 7.15 14.41 -6.20
N LYS A 107 6.22 15.21 -5.72
CA LYS A 107 6.49 16.60 -5.33
C LYS A 107 7.38 16.73 -4.09
N THR A 108 7.56 15.66 -3.33
CA THR A 108 8.40 15.66 -2.13
C THR A 108 9.88 15.42 -2.42
N LYS A 109 10.20 15.04 -3.63
CA LYS A 109 11.59 14.74 -4.04
C LYS A 109 12.41 15.99 -4.31
#